data_afde515163ba270ab5173c85f082667c
#
_entry.id   afde515163ba270ab5173c85f082667c
#
_cell.length_a   1.000
_cell.length_b   1.000
_cell.length_c   1.000
_cell.angle_alpha   90.00
_cell.angle_beta   90.00
_cell.angle_gamma   90.00
#
_symmetry.space_group_name_H-M   'P 1'
#
loop_
_entity.id
_entity.type
_entity.pdbx_description
1 polymer ?
#
loop_
_entity_poly.entity_id
_entity_poly.type
_entity_poly.pdbx_seq_one_letter_code
_entity_poly.pdbx_strand_id
1 'polypeptide(L)'
;MKTLFALQNQSFLRHGAPTYAKRKATLKRLLDAVQAHERDIVAALQADLQKPEVETLVSEILTVTEDIRHTLANLKRYMRPKRAMPSLMMAGTQAWVHREPMGVVLIISPWNYPFNLCMIPLVSALAAGNRVIVKPSELAPHTSALVKKMLGGLFTEDEVAVVEGGVEVSTELLNLPFDHVFFTGSPRVGKIVMEAAAKHLTSVTLELGGKSPMIIDSTADLELSARKLVWGKCFNAGQTCIAPDYVLVHRQVHDRFVAMVKEELKERITTSKDIASIITARHRDRLQGLVDEAVSQGATAWSHELNGSVKHLNPTILTGVTPQMTVMMEEIFGPVIPILAWDDEAAMVAHIRSLPDPLALYIFTKDRVFSDRVIARTAAGATCINDVMAHFSHPNLPFGGVNGSGIGKSHGEYGFVAFSNERAILRPRFGIDGFKILLPPYGEGIAKVIRAVIKK
;
A
#
# COMPACT_ATOMS: atom_id res chain seq x y z
N MET A 1 -8.14 -25.77 -5.07
CA MET A 1 -8.64 -24.39 -4.84
C MET A 1 -10.16 -24.28 -4.90
N LYS A 2 -10.85 -24.86 -5.91
CA LYS A 2 -12.32 -24.79 -6.04
C LYS A 2 -13.07 -25.27 -4.80
N THR A 3 -12.66 -26.40 -4.20
CA THR A 3 -13.29 -26.96 -2.98
C THR A 3 -13.18 -26.02 -1.79
N LEU A 4 -12.00 -25.39 -1.59
CA LEU A 4 -11.76 -24.44 -0.51
C LEU A 4 -12.62 -23.17 -0.68
N PHE A 5 -12.66 -22.61 -1.90
CA PHE A 5 -13.52 -21.48 -2.20
C PHE A 5 -15.01 -21.81 -1.95
N ALA A 6 -15.47 -22.98 -2.42
CA ALA A 6 -16.85 -23.43 -2.20
C ALA A 6 -17.16 -23.59 -0.70
N LEU A 7 -16.22 -24.12 0.10
CA LEU A 7 -16.35 -24.24 1.55
C LEU A 7 -16.56 -22.87 2.21
N GLN A 8 -15.72 -21.87 1.88
CA GLN A 8 -15.85 -20.52 2.42
C GLN A 8 -17.14 -19.84 1.98
N ASN A 9 -17.52 -19.99 0.71
CA ASN A 9 -18.76 -19.42 0.19
C ASN A 9 -20.00 -20.02 0.90
N GLN A 10 -20.05 -21.34 1.07
CA GLN A 10 -21.11 -22.00 1.82
C GLN A 10 -21.14 -21.55 3.29
N SER A 11 -19.99 -21.41 3.94
CA SER A 11 -19.88 -20.89 5.29
C SER A 11 -20.43 -19.47 5.39
N PHE A 12 -20.07 -18.59 4.43
CA PHE A 12 -20.58 -17.23 4.40
C PHE A 12 -22.10 -17.18 4.18
N LEU A 13 -22.62 -17.95 3.24
CA LEU A 13 -24.07 -18.02 2.98
C LEU A 13 -24.86 -18.55 4.19
N ARG A 14 -24.31 -19.54 4.90
CA ARG A 14 -24.95 -20.16 6.07
C ARG A 14 -24.95 -19.25 7.30
N HIS A 15 -23.84 -18.57 7.58
CA HIS A 15 -23.64 -17.84 8.83
C HIS A 15 -23.79 -16.33 8.69
N GLY A 16 -23.73 -15.81 7.47
CA GLY A 16 -23.78 -14.37 7.18
C GLY A 16 -22.62 -13.58 7.79
N ALA A 17 -22.83 -12.30 7.92
CA ALA A 17 -21.84 -11.38 8.49
C ALA A 17 -21.66 -11.60 10.01
N PRO A 18 -20.41 -11.77 10.51
CA PRO A 18 -20.16 -11.91 11.94
C PRO A 18 -20.61 -10.68 12.73
N THR A 19 -21.09 -10.89 13.96
CA THR A 19 -21.46 -9.82 14.88
C THR A 19 -20.24 -9.01 15.32
N TYR A 20 -20.46 -7.78 15.85
CA TYR A 20 -19.40 -6.97 16.47
C TYR A 20 -18.60 -7.74 17.52
N ALA A 21 -19.27 -8.49 18.39
CA ALA A 21 -18.62 -9.26 19.44
C ALA A 21 -17.69 -10.34 18.84
N LYS A 22 -18.15 -11.06 17.80
CA LYS A 22 -17.34 -12.08 17.12
C LYS A 22 -16.13 -11.45 16.43
N ARG A 23 -16.31 -10.37 15.65
CA ARG A 23 -15.19 -9.67 14.98
C ARG A 23 -14.16 -9.15 15.99
N LYS A 24 -14.60 -8.54 17.09
CA LYS A 24 -13.72 -8.07 18.17
C LYS A 24 -12.92 -9.20 18.80
N ALA A 25 -13.56 -10.33 19.08
CA ALA A 25 -12.90 -11.52 19.63
C ALA A 25 -11.86 -12.09 18.65
N THR A 26 -12.21 -12.18 17.37
CA THR A 26 -11.31 -12.61 16.29
C THR A 26 -10.04 -11.75 16.22
N LEU A 27 -10.19 -10.41 16.19
CA LEU A 27 -9.06 -9.49 16.13
C LEU A 27 -8.19 -9.54 17.40
N LYS A 28 -8.78 -9.74 18.58
CA LYS A 28 -8.01 -9.94 19.81
C LYS A 28 -7.17 -11.20 19.77
N ARG A 29 -7.76 -12.35 19.36
CA ARG A 29 -7.02 -13.62 19.21
C ARG A 29 -5.86 -13.47 18.21
N LEU A 30 -6.08 -12.70 17.11
CA LEU A 30 -5.04 -12.43 16.14
C LEU A 30 -3.91 -11.59 16.74
N LEU A 31 -4.23 -10.55 17.52
CA LEU A 31 -3.23 -9.73 18.23
C LEU A 31 -2.40 -10.59 19.19
N ASP A 32 -3.07 -11.40 20.02
CA ASP A 32 -2.40 -12.28 21.00
C ASP A 32 -1.47 -13.28 20.28
N ALA A 33 -1.89 -13.81 19.13
CA ALA A 33 -1.08 -14.73 18.34
C ALA A 33 0.15 -14.06 17.71
N VAL A 34 0.01 -12.85 17.16
CA VAL A 34 1.15 -12.07 16.63
C VAL A 34 2.19 -11.84 17.72
N GLN A 35 1.74 -11.44 18.93
CA GLN A 35 2.63 -11.21 20.06
C GLN A 35 3.30 -12.50 20.55
N ALA A 36 2.57 -13.62 20.59
CA ALA A 36 3.11 -14.91 21.01
C ALA A 36 4.16 -15.48 20.04
N HIS A 37 4.07 -15.14 18.74
CA HIS A 37 5.00 -15.61 17.70
C HIS A 37 6.10 -14.59 17.34
N GLU A 38 6.33 -13.55 18.15
CA GLU A 38 7.31 -12.50 17.87
C GLU A 38 8.68 -13.07 17.45
N ARG A 39 9.23 -13.99 18.25
CA ARG A 39 10.54 -14.61 17.97
C ARG A 39 10.53 -15.47 16.70
N ASP A 40 9.44 -16.17 16.44
CA ASP A 40 9.30 -16.99 15.23
C ASP A 40 9.26 -16.09 13.98
N ILE A 41 8.57 -14.93 14.06
CA ILE A 41 8.51 -13.95 12.98
C ILE A 41 9.89 -13.36 12.71
N VAL A 42 10.64 -12.97 13.75
CA VAL A 42 12.03 -12.48 13.61
C VAL A 42 12.90 -13.54 12.95
N ALA A 43 12.84 -14.79 13.40
CA ALA A 43 13.62 -15.89 12.83
C ALA A 43 13.27 -16.17 11.35
N ALA A 44 11.99 -16.13 10.99
CA ALA A 44 11.56 -16.36 9.61
C ALA A 44 12.05 -15.25 8.67
N LEU A 45 11.95 -13.98 9.07
CA LEU A 45 12.42 -12.83 8.28
C LEU A 45 13.96 -12.77 8.19
N GLN A 46 14.66 -13.19 9.25
CA GLN A 46 16.09 -13.37 9.20
C GLN A 46 16.48 -14.45 8.19
N ALA A 47 15.73 -15.56 8.11
CA ALA A 47 15.99 -16.64 7.15
C ALA A 47 15.70 -16.24 5.70
N ASP A 48 14.60 -15.50 5.45
CA ASP A 48 14.17 -15.11 4.11
C ASP A 48 14.98 -13.92 3.55
N LEU A 49 15.18 -12.87 4.35
CA LEU A 49 15.72 -11.58 3.93
C LEU A 49 16.99 -11.16 4.64
N GLN A 50 17.48 -11.92 5.61
CA GLN A 50 18.54 -11.49 6.55
C GLN A 50 18.23 -10.10 7.15
N LYS A 51 16.93 -9.82 7.35
CA LYS A 51 16.44 -8.52 7.82
C LYS A 51 16.90 -8.29 9.26
N PRO A 52 17.50 -7.12 9.59
CA PRO A 52 17.85 -6.76 10.97
C PRO A 52 16.66 -6.90 11.91
N GLU A 53 16.89 -7.40 13.13
CA GLU A 53 15.82 -7.63 14.11
C GLU A 53 15.00 -6.36 14.37
N VAL A 54 15.69 -5.20 14.55
CA VAL A 54 15.01 -3.92 14.78
C VAL A 54 14.10 -3.54 13.60
N GLU A 55 14.55 -3.76 12.37
CA GLU A 55 13.71 -3.53 11.18
C GLU A 55 12.48 -4.45 11.17
N THR A 56 12.67 -5.72 11.52
CA THR A 56 11.58 -6.70 11.64
C THR A 56 10.57 -6.27 12.70
N LEU A 57 11.06 -5.92 13.90
CA LEU A 57 10.19 -5.49 15.00
C LEU A 57 9.35 -4.26 14.61
N VAL A 58 9.96 -3.25 13.99
CA VAL A 58 9.28 -2.00 13.64
C VAL A 58 8.35 -2.17 12.44
N SER A 59 8.83 -2.78 11.34
CA SER A 59 8.10 -2.78 10.07
C SER A 59 7.11 -3.94 9.90
N GLU A 60 7.31 -5.04 10.59
CA GLU A 60 6.49 -6.24 10.42
C GLU A 60 5.58 -6.48 11.63
N ILE A 61 6.11 -6.38 12.86
CA ILE A 61 5.37 -6.75 14.07
C ILE A 61 4.64 -5.54 14.68
N LEU A 62 5.38 -4.45 14.95
CA LEU A 62 4.78 -3.24 15.54
C LEU A 62 3.68 -2.68 14.63
N THR A 63 3.95 -2.58 13.34
CA THR A 63 2.98 -2.06 12.37
C THR A 63 1.69 -2.88 12.36
N VAL A 64 1.77 -4.22 12.37
CA VAL A 64 0.60 -5.11 12.42
C VAL A 64 -0.12 -5.00 13.75
N THR A 65 0.60 -5.00 14.88
CA THR A 65 -0.02 -4.91 16.21
C THR A 65 -0.72 -3.58 16.42
N GLU A 66 -0.14 -2.47 15.94
CA GLU A 66 -0.77 -1.15 16.01
C GLU A 66 -2.00 -1.05 15.10
N ASP A 67 -1.97 -1.63 13.88
CA ASP A 67 -3.14 -1.67 13.01
C ASP A 67 -4.29 -2.47 13.63
N ILE A 68 -4.00 -3.63 14.27
CA ILE A 68 -5.01 -4.41 15.00
C ILE A 68 -5.58 -3.60 16.17
N ARG A 69 -4.74 -2.95 16.99
CA ARG A 69 -5.17 -2.12 18.12
C ARG A 69 -6.03 -0.95 17.67
N HIS A 70 -5.59 -0.24 16.62
CA HIS A 70 -6.35 0.86 16.03
C HIS A 70 -7.71 0.40 15.50
N THR A 71 -7.73 -0.72 14.78
CA THR A 71 -8.96 -1.33 14.25
C THR A 71 -9.89 -1.76 15.39
N LEU A 72 -9.39 -2.40 16.45
CA LEU A 72 -10.18 -2.76 17.64
C LEU A 72 -10.83 -1.55 18.31
N ALA A 73 -10.07 -0.47 18.46
CA ALA A 73 -10.55 0.77 19.07
C ALA A 73 -11.66 1.43 18.24
N ASN A 74 -11.61 1.30 16.94
CA ASN A 74 -12.52 1.96 15.98
C ASN A 74 -13.58 1.04 15.38
N LEU A 75 -13.53 -0.27 15.60
CA LEU A 75 -14.40 -1.27 14.94
C LEU A 75 -15.89 -0.93 15.05
N LYS A 76 -16.34 -0.50 16.22
CA LYS A 76 -17.76 -0.11 16.42
C LYS A 76 -18.14 1.08 15.57
N ARG A 77 -17.21 2.05 15.39
CA ARG A 77 -17.42 3.22 14.53
C ARG A 77 -17.46 2.81 13.05
N TYR A 78 -16.56 1.93 12.61
CA TYR A 78 -16.52 1.45 11.24
C TYR A 78 -17.78 0.68 10.84
N MET A 79 -18.31 -0.14 11.75
CA MET A 79 -19.54 -0.92 11.54
C MET A 79 -20.83 -0.08 11.64
N ARG A 80 -20.74 1.13 12.21
CA ARG A 80 -21.94 1.96 12.40
C ARG A 80 -22.44 2.51 11.05
N PRO A 81 -23.75 2.38 10.73
CA PRO A 81 -24.31 2.99 9.55
C PRO A 81 -24.06 4.51 9.51
N LYS A 82 -23.55 5.03 8.39
CA LYS A 82 -23.27 6.44 8.18
C LYS A 82 -24.55 7.13 7.71
N ARG A 83 -25.11 8.04 8.51
CA ARG A 83 -26.30 8.81 8.12
C ARG A 83 -25.98 9.71 6.92
N ALA A 84 -26.89 9.72 5.95
CA ALA A 84 -26.91 10.67 4.85
C ALA A 84 -28.00 11.72 5.13
N MET A 85 -27.65 13.00 5.02
CA MET A 85 -28.61 14.09 5.20
C MET A 85 -29.53 14.14 3.97
N PRO A 86 -30.86 14.16 4.15
CA PRO A 86 -31.76 14.26 3.03
C PRO A 86 -31.65 15.66 2.37
N SER A 87 -31.72 15.70 1.04
CA SER A 87 -31.95 16.95 0.31
C SER A 87 -33.38 17.46 0.53
N LEU A 88 -33.65 18.68 0.11
CA LEU A 88 -35.02 19.25 0.19
C LEU A 88 -36.06 18.35 -0.50
N MET A 89 -35.72 17.78 -1.66
CA MET A 89 -36.58 16.85 -2.39
C MET A 89 -36.83 15.52 -1.65
N MET A 90 -35.92 15.14 -0.75
CA MET A 90 -36.02 13.94 0.07
C MET A 90 -36.44 14.25 1.51
N ALA A 91 -36.96 15.43 1.77
CA ALA A 91 -37.50 15.80 3.07
C ALA A 91 -38.56 14.77 3.51
N GLY A 92 -38.50 14.32 4.77
CA GLY A 92 -39.38 13.26 5.27
C GLY A 92 -38.84 11.83 5.07
N THR A 93 -37.66 11.66 4.50
CA THR A 93 -36.97 10.35 4.44
C THR A 93 -35.87 10.24 5.46
N GLN A 94 -35.47 9.01 5.78
CA GLN A 94 -34.27 8.66 6.50
C GLN A 94 -33.36 7.89 5.55
N ALA A 95 -32.08 8.31 5.45
CA ALA A 95 -31.11 7.65 4.59
C ALA A 95 -29.83 7.36 5.35
N TRP A 96 -29.20 6.24 5.04
CA TRP A 96 -27.90 5.88 5.56
C TRP A 96 -27.16 4.93 4.63
N VAL A 97 -25.85 4.89 4.77
CA VAL A 97 -24.97 3.91 4.13
C VAL A 97 -24.68 2.81 5.13
N HIS A 98 -25.02 1.59 4.77
CA HIS A 98 -24.70 0.39 5.54
C HIS A 98 -23.49 -0.30 4.94
N ARG A 99 -22.46 -0.60 5.77
CA ARG A 99 -21.27 -1.31 5.35
C ARG A 99 -21.44 -2.78 5.67
N GLU A 100 -21.47 -3.61 4.66
CA GLU A 100 -21.61 -5.06 4.76
C GLU A 100 -20.38 -5.74 4.15
N PRO A 101 -19.96 -6.94 4.65
CA PRO A 101 -18.83 -7.65 4.06
C PRO A 101 -19.11 -7.96 2.58
N MET A 102 -18.06 -7.98 1.77
CA MET A 102 -18.18 -8.39 0.36
C MET A 102 -18.54 -9.88 0.22
N GLY A 103 -17.93 -10.74 1.02
CA GLY A 103 -18.17 -12.20 0.96
C GLY A 103 -16.89 -13.01 1.15
N VAL A 104 -16.43 -13.69 0.12
CA VAL A 104 -15.17 -14.43 0.08
C VAL A 104 -14.13 -13.61 -0.68
N VAL A 105 -13.03 -13.28 0.00
CA VAL A 105 -12.00 -12.39 -0.56
C VAL A 105 -10.64 -13.08 -0.67
N LEU A 106 -9.87 -12.69 -1.66
CA LEU A 106 -8.51 -13.18 -1.90
C LEU A 106 -7.50 -12.06 -1.55
N ILE A 107 -6.47 -12.42 -0.78
CA ILE A 107 -5.32 -11.55 -0.50
C ILE A 107 -4.08 -12.22 -1.09
N ILE A 108 -3.40 -11.54 -2.03
CA ILE A 108 -2.13 -11.97 -2.61
C ILE A 108 -1.05 -11.01 -2.15
N SER A 109 -0.10 -11.51 -1.34
CA SER A 109 0.91 -10.70 -0.67
C SER A 109 2.29 -10.84 -1.31
N PRO A 110 3.14 -9.79 -1.29
CA PRO A 110 4.49 -9.80 -1.81
C PRO A 110 5.50 -10.37 -0.80
N TRP A 111 6.76 -10.37 -1.20
CA TRP A 111 7.89 -10.93 -0.46
C TRP A 111 8.70 -9.90 0.35
N ASN A 112 8.52 -8.60 0.13
CA ASN A 112 9.40 -7.57 0.70
C ASN A 112 9.08 -7.23 2.17
N TYR A 113 7.81 -7.26 2.54
CA TYR A 113 7.31 -7.25 3.92
C TYR A 113 6.31 -8.39 4.05
N PRO A 114 6.79 -9.65 4.02
CA PRO A 114 5.94 -10.80 3.79
C PRO A 114 4.95 -11.09 4.93
N PHE A 115 5.27 -10.67 6.15
CA PHE A 115 4.34 -10.77 7.28
C PHE A 115 3.35 -9.59 7.30
N ASN A 116 3.85 -8.37 7.30
CA ASN A 116 3.04 -7.15 7.39
C ASN A 116 2.01 -7.06 6.25
N LEU A 117 2.48 -7.16 4.98
CA LEU A 117 1.60 -7.02 3.81
C LEU A 117 0.67 -8.21 3.58
N CYS A 118 0.83 -9.27 4.37
CA CYS A 118 -0.12 -10.37 4.49
C CYS A 118 -1.17 -10.06 5.57
N MET A 119 -0.73 -9.55 6.73
CA MET A 119 -1.55 -9.42 7.93
C MET A 119 -2.44 -8.17 7.93
N ILE A 120 -1.98 -7.01 7.46
CA ILE A 120 -2.79 -5.77 7.46
C ILE A 120 -4.04 -5.89 6.59
N PRO A 121 -3.98 -6.39 5.34
CA PRO A 121 -5.19 -6.66 4.57
C PRO A 121 -6.10 -7.70 5.24
N LEU A 122 -5.52 -8.72 5.87
CA LEU A 122 -6.28 -9.73 6.63
C LEU A 122 -7.03 -9.11 7.81
N VAL A 123 -6.40 -8.21 8.58
CA VAL A 123 -7.04 -7.45 9.66
C VAL A 123 -8.24 -6.68 9.14
N SER A 124 -8.07 -5.97 8.04
CA SER A 124 -9.13 -5.18 7.40
C SER A 124 -10.29 -6.05 6.91
N ALA A 125 -9.99 -7.19 6.26
CA ALA A 125 -10.97 -8.15 5.76
C ALA A 125 -11.78 -8.80 6.88
N LEU A 126 -11.12 -9.21 7.97
CA LEU A 126 -11.77 -9.78 9.16
C LEU A 126 -12.60 -8.75 9.92
N ALA A 127 -12.12 -7.52 10.03
CA ALA A 127 -12.86 -6.41 10.61
C ALA A 127 -14.15 -6.12 9.83
N ALA A 128 -14.08 -6.14 8.50
CA ALA A 128 -15.24 -6.01 7.62
C ALA A 128 -16.17 -7.24 7.66
N GLY A 129 -15.66 -8.42 8.08
CA GLY A 129 -16.45 -9.63 8.31
C GLY A 129 -16.46 -10.63 7.17
N ASN A 130 -15.46 -10.60 6.31
CA ASN A 130 -15.31 -11.50 5.17
C ASN A 130 -14.76 -12.88 5.57
N ARG A 131 -14.89 -13.85 4.65
CA ARG A 131 -14.10 -15.06 4.57
C ARG A 131 -12.87 -14.78 3.73
N VAL A 132 -11.72 -15.35 4.08
CA VAL A 132 -10.45 -14.91 3.48
C VAL A 132 -9.62 -16.09 3.02
N ILE A 133 -9.17 -16.07 1.79
CA ILE A 133 -8.05 -16.88 1.32
C ILE A 133 -6.83 -15.99 1.19
N VAL A 134 -5.74 -16.36 1.86
CA VAL A 134 -4.47 -15.64 1.83
C VAL A 134 -3.46 -16.45 1.04
N LYS A 135 -2.83 -15.83 0.05
CA LYS A 135 -1.74 -16.39 -0.74
C LYS A 135 -0.46 -15.59 -0.47
N PRO A 136 0.39 -16.00 0.49
CA PRO A 136 1.68 -15.37 0.74
C PRO A 136 2.66 -15.65 -0.41
N SER A 137 3.79 -14.92 -0.45
CA SER A 137 4.77 -15.06 -1.52
C SER A 137 5.64 -16.31 -1.36
N GLU A 138 5.82 -17.04 -2.44
CA GLU A 138 6.74 -18.19 -2.54
C GLU A 138 8.22 -17.79 -2.42
N LEU A 139 8.54 -16.50 -2.61
CA LEU A 139 9.91 -16.00 -2.48
C LEU A 139 10.33 -15.79 -1.01
N ALA A 140 9.37 -15.80 -0.07
CA ALA A 140 9.61 -15.74 1.36
C ALA A 140 9.07 -17.01 2.05
N PRO A 141 9.67 -18.20 1.81
CA PRO A 141 9.09 -19.48 2.20
C PRO A 141 9.01 -19.68 3.72
N HIS A 142 9.96 -19.18 4.48
CA HIS A 142 9.94 -19.31 5.95
C HIS A 142 8.81 -18.49 6.57
N THR A 143 8.63 -17.27 6.12
CA THR A 143 7.52 -16.42 6.57
C THR A 143 6.18 -16.97 6.09
N SER A 144 6.07 -17.47 4.86
CA SER A 144 4.86 -18.10 4.33
C SER A 144 4.42 -19.30 5.17
N ALA A 145 5.35 -20.19 5.48
CA ALA A 145 5.08 -21.38 6.32
C ALA A 145 4.67 -20.97 7.75
N LEU A 146 5.29 -19.94 8.32
CA LEU A 146 4.91 -19.42 9.63
C LEU A 146 3.49 -18.84 9.62
N VAL A 147 3.15 -18.01 8.63
CA VAL A 147 1.80 -17.44 8.48
C VAL A 147 0.76 -18.56 8.36
N LYS A 148 1.04 -19.60 7.57
CA LYS A 148 0.15 -20.76 7.43
C LYS A 148 -0.04 -21.49 8.76
N LYS A 149 1.05 -21.79 9.48
CA LYS A 149 1.00 -22.43 10.79
C LYS A 149 0.21 -21.60 11.79
N MET A 150 0.50 -20.31 11.89
CA MET A 150 -0.13 -19.39 12.85
C MET A 150 -1.63 -19.24 12.56
N LEU A 151 -2.02 -18.95 11.32
CA LEU A 151 -3.43 -18.75 10.97
C LEU A 151 -4.23 -20.08 11.01
N GLY A 152 -3.64 -21.21 10.61
CA GLY A 152 -4.25 -22.53 10.74
C GLY A 152 -4.49 -22.98 12.19
N GLY A 153 -3.70 -22.45 13.15
CA GLY A 153 -3.94 -22.64 14.58
C GLY A 153 -5.05 -21.76 15.16
N LEU A 154 -5.41 -20.68 14.46
CA LEU A 154 -6.41 -19.70 14.92
C LEU A 154 -7.79 -19.87 14.26
N PHE A 155 -7.83 -20.29 13.02
CA PHE A 155 -9.02 -20.31 12.19
C PHE A 155 -9.26 -21.66 11.55
N THR A 156 -10.51 -21.97 11.32
CA THR A 156 -10.91 -23.05 10.41
C THR A 156 -10.82 -22.58 8.96
N GLU A 157 -10.58 -23.50 8.02
CA GLU A 157 -10.41 -23.15 6.61
C GLU A 157 -11.64 -22.48 5.97
N ASP A 158 -12.81 -22.66 6.54
CA ASP A 158 -14.04 -22.00 6.13
C ASP A 158 -14.13 -20.53 6.60
N GLU A 159 -13.25 -20.09 7.53
CA GLU A 159 -13.13 -18.71 7.95
C GLU A 159 -11.91 -18.03 7.30
N VAL A 160 -10.71 -18.60 7.49
CA VAL A 160 -9.45 -18.12 6.92
C VAL A 160 -8.61 -19.31 6.47
N ALA A 161 -8.14 -19.29 5.25
CA ALA A 161 -7.23 -20.30 4.73
C ALA A 161 -5.98 -19.68 4.13
N VAL A 162 -4.84 -20.35 4.31
CA VAL A 162 -3.56 -19.95 3.71
C VAL A 162 -3.16 -20.94 2.64
N VAL A 163 -2.96 -20.47 1.44
CA VAL A 163 -2.59 -21.26 0.28
C VAL A 163 -1.19 -20.87 -0.18
N GLU A 164 -0.22 -21.76 0.03
CA GLU A 164 1.15 -21.59 -0.46
C GLU A 164 1.27 -22.07 -1.91
N GLY A 165 2.23 -21.53 -2.62
CA GLY A 165 2.58 -21.92 -3.99
C GLY A 165 3.01 -20.74 -4.86
N GLY A 166 3.45 -21.07 -6.08
CA GLY A 166 3.97 -20.12 -7.06
C GLY A 166 2.90 -19.45 -7.93
N VAL A 167 3.33 -19.08 -9.12
CA VAL A 167 2.50 -18.39 -10.12
C VAL A 167 1.30 -19.22 -10.55
N GLU A 168 1.46 -20.54 -10.67
CA GLU A 168 0.41 -21.48 -11.08
C GLU A 168 -0.77 -21.46 -10.08
N VAL A 169 -0.44 -21.47 -8.78
CA VAL A 169 -1.43 -21.41 -7.71
C VAL A 169 -2.15 -20.06 -7.70
N SER A 170 -1.42 -18.96 -7.89
CA SER A 170 -2.01 -17.62 -8.01
C SER A 170 -2.96 -17.53 -9.19
N THR A 171 -2.58 -18.12 -10.33
CA THR A 171 -3.41 -18.17 -11.55
C THR A 171 -4.68 -19.00 -11.32
N GLU A 172 -4.57 -20.16 -10.65
CA GLU A 172 -5.74 -20.98 -10.31
C GLU A 172 -6.71 -20.21 -9.39
N LEU A 173 -6.19 -19.51 -8.36
CA LEU A 173 -7.00 -18.70 -7.47
C LEU A 173 -7.70 -17.55 -8.21
N LEU A 174 -6.99 -16.83 -9.08
CA LEU A 174 -7.54 -15.72 -9.83
C LEU A 174 -8.61 -16.12 -10.87
N ASN A 175 -8.73 -17.41 -11.20
CA ASN A 175 -9.82 -17.93 -12.02
C ASN A 175 -11.11 -18.26 -11.21
N LEU A 176 -11.11 -18.05 -9.89
CA LEU A 176 -12.28 -18.23 -9.04
C LEU A 176 -13.05 -16.91 -8.86
N PRO A 177 -14.39 -16.96 -8.73
CA PRO A 177 -15.22 -15.77 -8.65
C PRO A 177 -15.24 -15.18 -7.23
N PHE A 178 -14.10 -14.68 -6.76
CA PHE A 178 -14.02 -13.96 -5.49
C PHE A 178 -14.84 -12.67 -5.54
N ASP A 179 -15.33 -12.22 -4.39
CA ASP A 179 -16.07 -10.97 -4.27
C ASP A 179 -15.13 -9.74 -4.25
N HIS A 180 -13.88 -9.96 -3.80
CA HIS A 180 -12.82 -8.95 -3.84
C HIS A 180 -11.44 -9.59 -3.91
N VAL A 181 -10.50 -8.96 -4.63
CA VAL A 181 -9.08 -9.33 -4.64
C VAL A 181 -8.26 -8.14 -4.16
N PHE A 182 -7.50 -8.35 -3.09
CA PHE A 182 -6.47 -7.42 -2.62
C PHE A 182 -5.10 -7.94 -3.06
N PHE A 183 -4.42 -7.19 -3.87
CA PHE A 183 -3.12 -7.55 -4.42
C PHE A 183 -2.08 -6.47 -4.11
N THR A 184 -0.92 -6.89 -3.60
CA THR A 184 0.25 -6.04 -3.44
C THR A 184 1.39 -6.62 -4.27
N GLY A 185 2.00 -5.81 -5.15
CA GLY A 185 3.10 -6.26 -6.02
C GLY A 185 3.43 -5.30 -7.16
N SER A 186 4.05 -5.83 -8.22
CA SER A 186 4.47 -4.98 -9.34
C SER A 186 3.30 -4.55 -10.24
N PRO A 187 3.38 -3.37 -10.90
CA PRO A 187 2.37 -2.90 -11.85
C PRO A 187 2.08 -3.91 -12.97
N ARG A 188 3.10 -4.64 -13.43
CA ARG A 188 2.95 -5.69 -14.45
C ARG A 188 2.01 -6.81 -13.99
N VAL A 189 2.18 -7.29 -12.76
CA VAL A 189 1.34 -8.36 -12.21
C VAL A 189 -0.04 -7.80 -11.82
N GLY A 190 -0.11 -6.56 -11.34
CA GLY A 190 -1.39 -5.88 -11.04
C GLY A 190 -2.33 -5.82 -12.25
N LYS A 191 -1.80 -5.59 -13.47
CA LYS A 191 -2.57 -5.65 -14.72
C LYS A 191 -3.15 -7.05 -14.96
N ILE A 192 -2.36 -8.11 -14.73
CA ILE A 192 -2.82 -9.52 -14.86
C ILE A 192 -3.94 -9.82 -13.85
N VAL A 193 -3.78 -9.36 -12.61
CA VAL A 193 -4.82 -9.52 -11.58
C VAL A 193 -6.12 -8.82 -11.98
N MET A 194 -6.02 -7.58 -12.45
CA MET A 194 -7.17 -6.80 -12.92
C MET A 194 -7.87 -7.45 -14.11
N GLU A 195 -7.12 -7.97 -15.08
CA GLU A 195 -7.65 -8.70 -16.24
C GLU A 195 -8.38 -9.97 -15.81
N ALA A 196 -7.82 -10.73 -14.86
CA ALA A 196 -8.45 -11.93 -14.33
C ALA A 196 -9.75 -11.59 -13.56
N ALA A 197 -9.72 -10.56 -12.71
CA ALA A 197 -10.87 -10.10 -11.94
C ALA A 197 -12.03 -9.62 -12.83
N ALA A 198 -11.72 -9.00 -13.98
CA ALA A 198 -12.72 -8.52 -14.93
C ALA A 198 -13.64 -9.64 -15.47
N LYS A 199 -13.16 -10.88 -15.55
CA LYS A 199 -13.94 -12.04 -16.02
C LYS A 199 -15.15 -12.34 -15.12
N HIS A 200 -15.06 -11.97 -13.85
CA HIS A 200 -16.09 -12.22 -12.84
C HIS A 200 -16.72 -10.93 -12.28
N LEU A 201 -16.34 -9.77 -12.81
CA LEU A 201 -16.68 -8.44 -12.26
C LEU A 201 -16.24 -8.29 -10.79
N THR A 202 -15.20 -9.00 -10.39
CA THR A 202 -14.60 -8.95 -9.05
C THR A 202 -13.97 -7.59 -8.83
N SER A 203 -14.29 -6.93 -7.71
CA SER A 203 -13.63 -5.69 -7.31
C SER A 203 -12.18 -5.93 -6.91
N VAL A 204 -11.31 -4.93 -7.12
CA VAL A 204 -9.88 -5.04 -6.80
C VAL A 204 -9.38 -3.87 -5.96
N THR A 205 -8.48 -4.15 -5.04
CA THR A 205 -7.53 -3.18 -4.48
C THR A 205 -6.14 -3.59 -4.92
N LEU A 206 -5.44 -2.70 -5.61
CA LEU A 206 -4.10 -2.92 -6.15
C LEU A 206 -3.13 -1.95 -5.47
N GLU A 207 -2.24 -2.47 -4.64
CA GLU A 207 -1.14 -1.74 -4.04
C GLU A 207 0.12 -2.04 -4.84
N LEU A 208 0.53 -1.08 -5.67
CA LEU A 208 1.61 -1.28 -6.62
C LEU A 208 2.82 -0.42 -6.26
N GLY A 209 3.91 -0.58 -6.99
CA GLY A 209 5.09 0.25 -6.82
C GLY A 209 5.06 1.50 -7.70
N GLY A 210 6.22 2.11 -7.84
CA GLY A 210 6.42 3.28 -8.69
C GLY A 210 7.75 3.95 -8.43
N LYS A 211 8.09 4.95 -9.24
CA LYS A 211 9.31 5.75 -9.06
C LYS A 211 9.04 6.93 -8.15
N SER A 212 9.12 6.69 -6.83
CA SER A 212 8.87 7.69 -5.80
C SER A 212 9.99 8.75 -5.74
N PRO A 213 9.76 10.00 -6.17
CA PRO A 213 10.77 11.05 -6.15
C PRO A 213 10.99 11.62 -4.75
N MET A 214 12.25 12.00 -4.45
CA MET A 214 12.60 12.83 -3.31
C MET A 214 13.17 14.15 -3.81
N ILE A 215 12.48 15.25 -3.54
CA ILE A 215 12.83 16.59 -3.99
C ILE A 215 13.52 17.33 -2.86
N ILE A 216 14.72 17.82 -3.11
CA ILE A 216 15.51 18.65 -2.18
C ILE A 216 15.58 20.05 -2.75
N ASP A 217 14.90 20.98 -2.09
CA ASP A 217 14.96 22.41 -2.41
C ASP A 217 16.23 23.08 -1.82
N SER A 218 16.60 24.24 -2.34
CA SER A 218 17.75 25.02 -1.88
C SER A 218 17.67 25.44 -0.40
N THR A 219 16.44 25.55 0.15
CA THR A 219 16.18 25.91 1.55
C THR A 219 16.13 24.71 2.50
N ALA A 220 16.20 23.49 1.97
CA ALA A 220 16.06 22.26 2.74
C ALA A 220 17.13 22.15 3.85
N ASP A 221 16.78 21.49 4.94
CA ASP A 221 17.74 20.99 5.91
C ASP A 221 18.46 19.78 5.30
N LEU A 222 19.68 20.02 4.78
CA LEU A 222 20.42 18.99 4.05
C LEU A 222 20.85 17.82 4.92
N GLU A 223 21.17 18.07 6.21
CA GLU A 223 21.56 17.04 7.16
C GLU A 223 20.38 16.09 7.43
N LEU A 224 19.23 16.65 7.77
CA LEU A 224 17.99 15.89 7.92
C LEU A 224 17.66 15.13 6.63
N SER A 225 17.77 15.79 5.47
CA SER A 225 17.43 15.21 4.16
C SER A 225 18.35 14.03 3.82
N ALA A 226 19.67 14.14 4.03
CA ALA A 226 20.62 13.07 3.79
C ALA A 226 20.37 11.87 4.72
N ARG A 227 20.14 12.12 6.01
CA ARG A 227 19.80 11.10 7.00
C ARG A 227 18.53 10.35 6.64
N LYS A 228 17.47 11.07 6.27
CA LYS A 228 16.19 10.48 5.86
C LYS A 228 16.29 9.70 4.55
N LEU A 229 17.09 10.18 3.59
CA LEU A 229 17.35 9.43 2.35
C LEU A 229 18.07 8.11 2.64
N VAL A 230 19.16 8.14 3.41
CA VAL A 230 19.93 6.94 3.76
C VAL A 230 19.05 5.95 4.50
N TRP A 231 18.31 6.40 5.50
CA TRP A 231 17.35 5.54 6.20
C TRP A 231 16.32 4.94 5.23
N GLY A 232 15.62 5.76 4.43
CA GLY A 232 14.56 5.28 3.54
C GLY A 232 15.06 4.37 2.41
N LYS A 233 16.34 4.50 2.02
CA LYS A 233 16.92 3.71 0.93
C LYS A 233 17.67 2.46 1.42
N CYS A 234 18.12 2.44 2.67
CA CYS A 234 18.78 1.27 3.25
C CYS A 234 17.83 0.39 4.06
N PHE A 235 16.75 0.95 4.60
CA PHE A 235 15.71 0.17 5.28
C PHE A 235 15.14 -0.90 4.34
N ASN A 236 15.16 -2.15 4.78
CA ASN A 236 14.86 -3.32 3.95
C ASN A 236 15.66 -3.38 2.63
N ALA A 237 16.88 -2.81 2.63
CA ALA A 237 17.73 -2.65 1.44
C ALA A 237 17.03 -1.92 0.27
N GLY A 238 16.15 -0.98 0.56
CA GLY A 238 15.37 -0.24 -0.44
C GLY A 238 14.32 -1.07 -1.17
N GLN A 239 14.04 -2.29 -0.75
CA GLN A 239 13.02 -3.17 -1.29
C GLN A 239 11.64 -2.78 -0.75
N THR A 240 11.25 -1.54 -0.94
CA THR A 240 10.06 -0.90 -0.37
C THR A 240 9.39 -0.05 -1.44
N CYS A 241 8.10 -0.28 -1.66
CA CYS A 241 7.29 0.42 -2.68
C CYS A 241 7.21 1.95 -2.48
N ILE A 242 7.47 2.40 -1.26
CA ILE A 242 7.52 3.83 -0.88
C ILE A 242 8.96 4.29 -0.55
N ALA A 243 10.01 3.51 -0.83
CA ALA A 243 11.38 4.01 -0.71
C ALA A 243 11.60 5.19 -1.68
N PRO A 244 12.39 6.22 -1.31
CA PRO A 244 12.85 7.20 -2.28
C PRO A 244 13.55 6.49 -3.44
N ASP A 245 12.95 6.52 -4.64
CA ASP A 245 13.49 5.76 -5.77
C ASP A 245 14.61 6.51 -6.47
N TYR A 246 14.45 7.83 -6.63
CA TYR A 246 15.47 8.78 -7.11
C TYR A 246 15.36 10.12 -6.41
N VAL A 247 16.40 10.92 -6.49
CA VAL A 247 16.49 12.21 -5.78
C VAL A 247 16.71 13.34 -6.78
N LEU A 248 15.89 14.39 -6.67
CA LEU A 248 16.01 15.64 -7.41
C LEU A 248 16.51 16.72 -6.47
N VAL A 249 17.74 17.19 -6.64
CA VAL A 249 18.39 18.15 -5.74
C VAL A 249 18.59 19.48 -6.45
N HIS A 250 18.18 20.58 -5.82
CA HIS A 250 18.44 21.91 -6.35
C HIS A 250 19.94 22.12 -6.57
N ARG A 251 20.35 22.62 -7.75
CA ARG A 251 21.76 22.68 -8.18
C ARG A 251 22.68 23.38 -7.17
N GLN A 252 22.20 24.44 -6.52
CA GLN A 252 22.99 25.20 -5.54
C GLN A 252 23.48 24.35 -4.36
N VAL A 253 22.79 23.25 -4.04
CA VAL A 253 23.09 22.39 -2.88
C VAL A 253 23.45 20.96 -3.27
N HIS A 254 23.45 20.64 -4.56
CA HIS A 254 23.62 19.27 -5.10
C HIS A 254 24.92 18.61 -4.61
N ASP A 255 26.08 19.19 -4.87
CA ASP A 255 27.36 18.54 -4.56
C ASP A 255 27.59 18.40 -3.06
N ARG A 256 27.14 19.41 -2.29
CA ARG A 256 27.14 19.35 -0.83
C ARG A 256 26.23 18.24 -0.33
N PHE A 257 25.04 18.11 -0.89
CA PHE A 257 24.11 17.05 -0.51
C PHE A 257 24.67 15.65 -0.82
N VAL A 258 25.24 15.45 -2.02
CA VAL A 258 25.90 14.18 -2.40
C VAL A 258 27.02 13.81 -1.42
N ALA A 259 27.86 14.79 -1.01
CA ALA A 259 28.90 14.57 -0.03
C ALA A 259 28.33 14.13 1.33
N MET A 260 27.24 14.79 1.79
CA MET A 260 26.57 14.45 3.06
C MET A 260 25.95 13.06 3.02
N VAL A 261 25.32 12.66 1.92
CA VAL A 261 24.76 11.28 1.76
C VAL A 261 25.85 10.23 1.84
N LYS A 262 27.04 10.47 1.26
CA LYS A 262 28.20 9.57 1.38
C LYS A 262 28.66 9.39 2.83
N GLU A 263 28.73 10.49 3.57
CA GLU A 263 29.15 10.42 4.99
C GLU A 263 28.07 9.72 5.85
N GLU A 264 26.78 10.05 5.65
CA GLU A 264 25.70 9.35 6.37
C GLU A 264 25.69 7.84 6.07
N LEU A 265 25.97 7.40 4.83
CA LEU A 265 26.09 5.98 4.49
C LEU A 265 27.22 5.31 5.28
N LYS A 266 28.40 5.95 5.34
CA LYS A 266 29.56 5.42 6.10
C LYS A 266 29.29 5.35 7.60
N GLU A 267 28.60 6.33 8.13
CA GLU A 267 28.30 6.43 9.57
C GLU A 267 27.21 5.42 10.00
N ARG A 268 26.16 5.25 9.17
CA ARG A 268 24.97 4.48 9.56
C ARG A 268 24.99 3.02 9.14
N ILE A 269 25.59 2.71 8.02
CA ILE A 269 25.67 1.34 7.47
C ILE A 269 27.09 0.85 7.61
N THR A 270 27.44 0.37 8.77
CA THR A 270 28.83 0.02 9.09
C THR A 270 29.18 -1.42 8.71
N THR A 271 28.18 -2.29 8.69
CA THR A 271 28.34 -3.71 8.34
C THR A 271 27.16 -4.20 7.50
N SER A 272 27.32 -5.34 6.87
CA SER A 272 26.23 -6.02 6.16
C SER A 272 25.08 -6.49 7.07
N LYS A 273 25.26 -6.45 8.39
CA LYS A 273 24.21 -6.76 9.37
C LYS A 273 23.26 -5.58 9.60
N ASP A 274 23.65 -4.38 9.16
CA ASP A 274 22.87 -3.17 9.31
C ASP A 274 21.86 -2.98 8.14
N ILE A 275 21.87 -3.89 7.16
CA ILE A 275 21.02 -3.83 5.98
C ILE A 275 20.52 -5.23 5.60
N ALA A 276 19.25 -5.33 5.17
CA ALA A 276 18.70 -6.59 4.69
C ALA A 276 19.39 -7.08 3.42
N SER A 277 19.31 -8.39 3.14
CA SER A 277 19.76 -8.94 1.86
C SER A 277 18.73 -8.69 0.75
N ILE A 278 19.18 -8.72 -0.51
CA ILE A 278 18.26 -8.78 -1.65
C ILE A 278 17.64 -10.17 -1.69
N ILE A 279 16.32 -10.24 -1.89
CA ILE A 279 15.53 -11.48 -1.76
C ILE A 279 16.09 -12.65 -2.58
N THR A 280 16.54 -12.42 -3.80
CA THR A 280 17.12 -13.45 -4.67
C THR A 280 18.35 -12.93 -5.40
N ALA A 281 19.24 -13.86 -5.81
CA ALA A 281 20.38 -13.53 -6.68
C ALA A 281 19.92 -12.84 -7.99
N ARG A 282 18.83 -13.31 -8.61
CA ARG A 282 18.27 -12.69 -9.82
C ARG A 282 17.89 -11.21 -9.61
N HIS A 283 17.30 -10.86 -8.46
CA HIS A 283 16.98 -9.46 -8.18
C HIS A 283 18.23 -8.63 -7.93
N ARG A 284 19.23 -9.20 -7.24
CA ARG A 284 20.53 -8.56 -7.05
C ARG A 284 21.23 -8.30 -8.40
N ASP A 285 21.26 -9.29 -9.28
CA ASP A 285 21.92 -9.19 -10.60
C ASP A 285 21.20 -8.14 -11.47
N ARG A 286 19.88 -8.05 -11.39
CA ARG A 286 19.14 -6.95 -12.05
C ARG A 286 19.57 -5.58 -11.53
N LEU A 287 19.68 -5.42 -10.21
CA LEU A 287 20.10 -4.15 -9.60
C LEU A 287 21.53 -3.79 -9.98
N GLN A 288 22.45 -4.76 -9.99
CA GLN A 288 23.82 -4.53 -10.46
C GLN A 288 23.83 -4.14 -11.92
N GLY A 289 23.03 -4.80 -12.77
CA GLY A 289 22.87 -4.45 -14.16
C GLY A 289 22.40 -3.01 -14.42
N LEU A 290 21.51 -2.48 -13.55
CA LEU A 290 21.10 -1.06 -13.61
C LEU A 290 22.28 -0.10 -13.34
N VAL A 291 23.14 -0.45 -12.39
CA VAL A 291 24.36 0.32 -12.07
C VAL A 291 25.34 0.28 -13.25
N ASP A 292 25.62 -0.92 -13.74
CA ASP A 292 26.59 -1.16 -14.83
C ASP A 292 26.16 -0.46 -16.12
N GLU A 293 24.87 -0.53 -16.45
CA GLU A 293 24.30 0.16 -17.62
C GLU A 293 24.42 1.69 -17.45
N ALA A 294 24.03 2.24 -16.30
CA ALA A 294 24.14 3.67 -16.06
C ALA A 294 25.60 4.16 -16.19
N VAL A 295 26.57 3.43 -15.63
CA VAL A 295 28.00 3.75 -15.75
C VAL A 295 28.47 3.68 -17.20
N SER A 296 28.04 2.65 -17.95
CA SER A 296 28.38 2.54 -19.38
C SER A 296 27.86 3.70 -20.24
N GLN A 297 26.79 4.34 -19.77
CA GLN A 297 26.20 5.53 -20.42
C GLN A 297 26.73 6.86 -19.87
N GLY A 298 27.77 6.83 -19.01
CA GLY A 298 28.48 8.03 -18.51
C GLY A 298 28.08 8.50 -17.11
N ALA A 299 27.25 7.76 -16.38
CA ALA A 299 27.02 8.04 -14.95
C ALA A 299 28.26 7.70 -14.13
N THR A 300 28.40 8.38 -13.01
CA THR A 300 29.44 8.09 -11.99
C THR A 300 28.82 7.33 -10.83
N ALA A 301 29.34 6.13 -10.52
CA ALA A 301 28.94 5.35 -9.39
C ALA A 301 29.91 5.53 -8.22
N TRP A 302 29.35 5.66 -7.03
CA TRP A 302 30.09 5.55 -5.78
C TRP A 302 29.37 4.50 -4.90
N SER A 303 30.04 3.41 -4.56
CA SER A 303 29.51 2.33 -3.73
C SER A 303 30.12 2.39 -2.34
N HIS A 304 29.27 2.20 -1.33
CA HIS A 304 29.73 2.01 0.05
C HIS A 304 30.01 0.52 0.29
N GLU A 305 31.30 0.16 0.26
CA GLU A 305 31.73 -1.24 0.35
C GLU A 305 31.40 -1.87 1.71
N LEU A 306 30.66 -2.95 1.68
CA LEU A 306 30.30 -3.75 2.84
C LEU A 306 30.69 -5.22 2.64
N ASN A 307 31.33 -5.81 3.63
CA ASN A 307 31.59 -7.25 3.62
C ASN A 307 30.29 -8.00 3.91
N GLY A 308 29.72 -8.65 2.91
CA GLY A 308 28.42 -9.32 3.00
C GLY A 308 28.36 -10.65 2.27
N SER A 309 27.20 -11.31 2.36
CA SER A 309 26.91 -12.52 1.57
C SER A 309 26.67 -12.15 0.09
N VAL A 310 26.68 -13.17 -0.77
CA VAL A 310 26.41 -13.00 -2.21
C VAL A 310 25.03 -12.41 -2.52
N LYS A 311 24.11 -12.37 -1.56
CA LYS A 311 22.80 -11.74 -1.70
C LYS A 311 22.79 -10.24 -1.35
N HIS A 312 23.82 -9.71 -0.69
CA HIS A 312 23.90 -8.28 -0.39
C HIS A 312 24.28 -7.49 -1.65
N LEU A 313 23.77 -6.28 -1.73
CA LEU A 313 24.17 -5.28 -2.69
C LEU A 313 24.63 -4.03 -1.92
N ASN A 314 25.80 -3.54 -2.23
CA ASN A 314 26.34 -2.33 -1.61
C ASN A 314 25.46 -1.11 -1.94
N PRO A 315 25.11 -0.26 -0.95
CA PRO A 315 24.46 1.00 -1.23
C PRO A 315 25.28 1.82 -2.22
N THR A 316 24.66 2.19 -3.35
CA THR A 316 25.39 2.80 -4.47
C THR A 316 24.70 4.12 -4.88
N ILE A 317 25.46 5.22 -4.82
CA ILE A 317 25.04 6.52 -5.33
C ILE A 317 25.42 6.61 -6.80
N LEU A 318 24.48 7.07 -7.63
CA LEU A 318 24.69 7.39 -9.05
C LEU A 318 24.52 8.87 -9.27
N THR A 319 25.52 9.55 -9.85
CA THR A 319 25.46 10.94 -10.29
C THR A 319 25.71 11.03 -11.81
N GLY A 320 25.31 12.14 -12.44
CA GLY A 320 25.39 12.26 -13.89
C GLY A 320 24.37 11.38 -14.63
N VAL A 321 23.33 10.93 -13.94
CA VAL A 321 22.26 10.11 -14.50
C VAL A 321 21.37 10.96 -15.40
N THR A 322 20.94 10.41 -16.53
CA THR A 322 20.00 11.04 -17.46
C THR A 322 18.63 10.33 -17.43
N PRO A 323 17.53 11.04 -17.79
CA PRO A 323 16.19 10.43 -17.81
C PRO A 323 16.04 9.19 -18.72
N GLN A 324 16.95 9.01 -19.69
CA GLN A 324 16.92 7.91 -20.67
C GLN A 324 17.58 6.63 -20.15
N MET A 325 18.37 6.68 -19.08
CA MET A 325 18.99 5.52 -18.47
C MET A 325 17.91 4.62 -17.82
N THR A 326 18.07 3.30 -17.94
CA THR A 326 17.08 2.32 -17.44
C THR A 326 16.79 2.51 -15.94
N VAL A 327 17.78 2.89 -15.13
CA VAL A 327 17.64 3.19 -13.71
C VAL A 327 16.63 4.34 -13.44
N MET A 328 16.36 5.20 -14.43
CA MET A 328 15.36 6.27 -14.33
C MET A 328 14.01 5.90 -14.96
N MET A 329 13.90 4.82 -15.71
CA MET A 329 12.66 4.41 -16.38
C MET A 329 11.88 3.36 -15.61
N GLU A 330 12.55 2.46 -14.88
CA GLU A 330 11.91 1.40 -14.09
C GLU A 330 12.13 1.62 -12.57
N GLU A 331 11.23 1.06 -11.76
CA GLU A 331 11.37 1.05 -10.30
C GLU A 331 12.62 0.27 -9.90
N ILE A 332 13.47 0.89 -9.09
CA ILE A 332 14.76 0.30 -8.68
C ILE A 332 14.54 -0.85 -7.71
N PHE A 333 13.78 -0.64 -6.63
CA PHE A 333 13.48 -1.62 -5.59
C PHE A 333 14.75 -2.23 -4.96
N GLY A 334 15.69 -1.36 -4.60
CA GLY A 334 17.00 -1.74 -4.09
C GLY A 334 17.81 -0.53 -3.61
N PRO A 335 19.03 -0.73 -3.04
CA PRO A 335 19.82 0.33 -2.41
C PRO A 335 20.66 1.12 -3.43
N VAL A 336 20.13 1.40 -4.61
CA VAL A 336 20.76 2.25 -5.63
C VAL A 336 20.09 3.62 -5.64
N ILE A 337 20.87 4.70 -5.58
CA ILE A 337 20.45 6.06 -5.27
C ILE A 337 20.84 7.01 -6.42
N PRO A 338 20.03 7.13 -7.48
CA PRO A 338 20.24 8.18 -8.49
C PRO A 338 19.97 9.56 -7.90
N ILE A 339 20.94 10.47 -8.04
CA ILE A 339 20.83 11.86 -7.58
C ILE A 339 21.04 12.79 -8.79
N LEU A 340 20.00 13.53 -9.13
CA LEU A 340 19.97 14.45 -10.27
C LEU A 340 19.88 15.90 -9.79
N ALA A 341 20.57 16.80 -10.47
CA ALA A 341 20.44 18.24 -10.21
C ALA A 341 19.25 18.83 -10.98
N TRP A 342 18.55 19.79 -10.36
CA TRP A 342 17.54 20.61 -11.03
C TRP A 342 17.76 22.09 -10.75
N ASP A 343 17.36 22.96 -11.70
CA ASP A 343 17.41 24.42 -11.59
C ASP A 343 16.04 25.04 -11.81
N ASP A 344 15.26 24.46 -12.74
CA ASP A 344 13.94 24.94 -13.14
C ASP A 344 12.85 24.05 -12.52
N GLU A 345 12.02 24.66 -11.66
CA GLU A 345 10.87 23.99 -11.02
C GLU A 345 9.89 23.43 -12.06
N ALA A 346 9.67 24.12 -13.18
CA ALA A 346 8.75 23.68 -14.20
C ALA A 346 9.26 22.42 -14.92
N ALA A 347 10.56 22.39 -15.25
CA ALA A 347 11.21 21.23 -15.84
C ALA A 347 11.26 20.04 -14.86
N MET A 348 11.54 20.29 -13.58
CA MET A 348 11.51 19.27 -12.52
C MET A 348 10.11 18.63 -12.41
N VAL A 349 9.05 19.43 -12.33
CA VAL A 349 7.67 18.94 -12.28
C VAL A 349 7.30 18.20 -13.56
N ALA A 350 7.72 18.70 -14.73
CA ALA A 350 7.50 18.03 -16.01
C ALA A 350 8.16 16.65 -16.06
N HIS A 351 9.39 16.52 -15.54
CA HIS A 351 10.08 15.23 -15.42
C HIS A 351 9.29 14.27 -14.54
N ILE A 352 8.84 14.68 -13.34
CA ILE A 352 8.04 13.83 -12.46
C ILE A 352 6.76 13.36 -13.18
N ARG A 353 6.08 14.24 -13.89
CA ARG A 353 4.84 13.94 -14.63
C ARG A 353 5.04 13.12 -15.91
N SER A 354 6.26 13.03 -16.43
CA SER A 354 6.57 12.17 -17.58
C SER A 354 6.67 10.68 -17.20
N LEU A 355 6.78 10.38 -15.91
CA LEU A 355 6.79 9.03 -15.34
C LEU A 355 5.37 8.66 -14.85
N PRO A 356 5.07 7.37 -14.68
CA PRO A 356 3.83 6.94 -14.03
C PRO A 356 3.70 7.56 -12.63
N ASP A 357 2.47 7.92 -12.25
CA ASP A 357 2.19 8.53 -10.94
C ASP A 357 2.76 7.65 -9.81
N PRO A 358 3.64 8.19 -8.93
CA PRO A 358 4.31 7.41 -7.90
C PRO A 358 3.38 7.06 -6.73
N LEU A 359 3.71 6.00 -6.00
CA LEU A 359 3.03 5.66 -4.76
C LEU A 359 3.30 6.70 -3.67
N ALA A 360 4.52 7.24 -3.60
CA ALA A 360 4.90 8.29 -2.67
C ALA A 360 5.70 9.40 -3.36
N LEU A 361 5.60 10.63 -2.83
CA LEU A 361 6.36 11.80 -3.23
C LEU A 361 6.89 12.50 -1.97
N TYR A 362 8.16 12.86 -1.96
CA TYR A 362 8.85 13.47 -0.82
C TYR A 362 9.37 14.86 -1.17
N ILE A 363 9.11 15.84 -0.32
CA ILE A 363 9.53 17.25 -0.54
C ILE A 363 10.27 17.70 0.71
N PHE A 364 11.54 18.06 0.55
CA PHE A 364 12.36 18.63 1.60
C PHE A 364 12.60 20.13 1.32
N THR A 365 12.03 20.97 2.16
CA THR A 365 12.05 22.42 2.00
C THR A 365 11.67 23.11 3.31
N LYS A 366 12.13 24.36 3.49
CA LYS A 366 11.60 25.31 4.48
C LYS A 366 10.59 26.29 3.85
N ASP A 367 10.47 26.31 2.53
CA ASP A 367 9.48 27.12 1.80
C ASP A 367 8.16 26.37 1.63
N ARG A 368 7.16 26.74 2.43
CA ARG A 368 5.81 26.16 2.34
C ARG A 368 5.16 26.45 0.98
N VAL A 369 5.39 27.61 0.40
CA VAL A 369 4.79 27.99 -0.88
C VAL A 369 5.34 27.09 -2.00
N PHE A 370 6.63 26.74 -1.95
CA PHE A 370 7.21 25.77 -2.86
C PHE A 370 6.55 24.40 -2.74
N SER A 371 6.44 23.86 -1.51
CA SER A 371 5.81 22.56 -1.30
C SER A 371 4.36 22.54 -1.78
N ASP A 372 3.57 23.58 -1.50
CA ASP A 372 2.18 23.68 -1.93
C ASP A 372 2.07 23.74 -3.47
N ARG A 373 2.98 24.46 -4.17
CA ARG A 373 3.03 24.50 -5.64
C ARG A 373 3.36 23.13 -6.24
N VAL A 374 4.34 22.40 -5.67
CA VAL A 374 4.71 21.06 -6.15
C VAL A 374 3.54 20.10 -5.97
N ILE A 375 2.90 20.09 -4.80
CA ILE A 375 1.70 19.25 -4.54
C ILE A 375 0.58 19.55 -5.53
N ALA A 376 0.29 20.83 -5.79
CA ALA A 376 -0.78 21.23 -6.71
C ALA A 376 -0.52 20.84 -8.18
N ARG A 377 0.73 20.59 -8.55
CA ARG A 377 1.16 20.33 -9.94
C ARG A 377 1.56 18.87 -10.19
N THR A 378 1.54 18.01 -9.18
CA THR A 378 1.90 16.58 -9.26
C THR A 378 0.77 15.71 -8.75
N ALA A 379 0.79 14.43 -9.10
CA ALA A 379 -0.08 13.41 -8.53
C ALA A 379 0.78 12.32 -7.87
N ALA A 380 0.32 11.81 -6.73
CA ALA A 380 0.96 10.70 -6.01
C ALA A 380 -0.06 9.98 -5.12
N GLY A 381 0.22 8.76 -4.71
CA GLY A 381 -0.57 8.07 -3.71
C GLY A 381 -0.58 8.80 -2.37
N ALA A 382 0.60 9.28 -1.94
CA ALA A 382 0.80 10.10 -0.76
C ALA A 382 1.97 11.07 -0.94
N THR A 383 2.01 12.14 -0.10
CA THR A 383 3.15 13.07 -0.05
C THR A 383 3.59 13.27 1.39
N CYS A 384 4.91 13.22 1.65
CA CYS A 384 5.49 13.66 2.92
C CYS A 384 6.37 14.90 2.71
N ILE A 385 6.29 15.84 3.66
CA ILE A 385 7.12 17.03 3.71
C ILE A 385 8.14 16.85 4.83
N ASN A 386 9.42 17.00 4.51
CA ASN A 386 10.56 16.85 5.42
C ASN A 386 10.64 15.49 6.15
N ASP A 387 10.05 14.46 5.56
CA ASP A 387 10.15 13.08 6.03
C ASP A 387 10.00 12.11 4.84
N VAL A 388 10.33 10.83 5.07
CA VAL A 388 10.12 9.74 4.12
C VAL A 388 9.38 8.59 4.80
N MET A 389 8.54 7.85 4.07
CA MET A 389 7.79 6.67 4.49
C MET A 389 6.86 6.84 5.72
N ALA A 390 6.94 7.93 6.47
CA ALA A 390 6.22 8.14 7.74
C ALA A 390 4.69 8.10 7.59
N HIS A 391 4.17 8.46 6.41
CA HIS A 391 2.72 8.42 6.11
C HIS A 391 2.12 7.02 6.22
N PHE A 392 2.92 5.96 5.96
CA PHE A 392 2.49 4.57 6.10
C PHE A 392 2.07 4.23 7.53
N SER A 393 2.80 4.75 8.50
CA SER A 393 2.54 4.48 9.92
C SER A 393 1.38 5.30 10.51
N HIS A 394 0.76 6.21 9.73
CA HIS A 394 -0.31 7.06 10.23
C HIS A 394 -1.69 6.38 10.03
N PRO A 395 -2.35 5.90 11.11
CA PRO A 395 -3.50 4.99 10.99
C PRO A 395 -4.79 5.65 10.45
N ASN A 396 -4.84 6.98 10.36
CA ASN A 396 -6.00 7.73 9.85
C ASN A 396 -5.76 8.34 8.46
N LEU A 397 -4.61 8.09 7.83
CA LEU A 397 -4.36 8.47 6.45
C LEU A 397 -4.66 7.30 5.51
N PRO A 398 -5.23 7.56 4.31
CA PRO A 398 -5.36 6.53 3.29
C PRO A 398 -3.98 6.13 2.79
N PHE A 399 -3.72 4.83 2.72
CA PHE A 399 -2.57 4.31 2.02
C PHE A 399 -3.01 3.67 0.70
N GLY A 400 -2.31 3.95 -0.39
CA GLY A 400 -2.60 3.38 -1.70
C GLY A 400 -2.25 4.34 -2.84
N GLY A 401 -2.03 3.76 -4.01
CA GLY A 401 -1.58 4.46 -5.20
C GLY A 401 -2.68 5.21 -5.97
N VAL A 402 -2.27 5.75 -7.10
CA VAL A 402 -3.12 6.37 -8.10
C VAL A 402 -2.63 5.93 -9.49
N ASN A 403 -3.54 5.56 -10.38
CA ASN A 403 -3.23 5.11 -11.75
C ASN A 403 -2.16 3.99 -11.76
N GLY A 404 -0.94 4.31 -12.23
CA GLY A 404 0.16 3.36 -12.35
C GLY A 404 0.66 2.75 -11.04
N SER A 405 0.47 3.44 -9.91
CA SER A 405 0.88 2.98 -8.58
C SER A 405 -0.21 2.27 -7.78
N GLY A 406 -1.46 2.20 -8.27
CA GLY A 406 -2.48 1.41 -7.63
C GLY A 406 -3.92 1.88 -7.84
N ILE A 407 -4.84 1.07 -7.30
CA ILE A 407 -6.30 1.29 -7.33
C ILE A 407 -6.83 0.95 -5.93
N GLY A 408 -7.67 1.82 -5.39
CA GLY A 408 -8.18 1.65 -4.03
C GLY A 408 -7.27 2.25 -2.96
N LYS A 409 -7.69 2.11 -1.71
CA LYS A 409 -6.95 2.59 -0.54
C LYS A 409 -7.09 1.60 0.59
N SER A 410 -6.07 1.52 1.43
CA SER A 410 -5.99 0.63 2.60
C SER A 410 -5.68 1.40 3.87
N HIS A 411 -5.48 0.71 4.96
CA HIS A 411 -5.25 1.11 6.34
C HIS A 411 -6.47 1.70 7.05
N GLY A 412 -6.62 1.35 8.33
CA GLY A 412 -7.64 1.89 9.22
C GLY A 412 -9.07 1.80 8.63
N GLU A 413 -9.80 2.92 8.62
CA GLU A 413 -11.16 2.96 8.05
C GLU A 413 -11.17 2.69 6.55
N TYR A 414 -10.14 3.14 5.81
CA TYR A 414 -10.06 2.91 4.36
C TYR A 414 -9.90 1.42 4.02
N GLY A 415 -9.08 0.69 4.79
CA GLY A 415 -8.97 -0.75 4.66
C GLY A 415 -10.28 -1.47 4.96
N PHE A 416 -10.98 -1.09 6.05
CA PHE A 416 -12.30 -1.63 6.34
C PHE A 416 -13.29 -1.39 5.20
N VAL A 417 -13.30 -0.19 4.60
CA VAL A 417 -14.17 0.16 3.46
C VAL A 417 -13.79 -0.61 2.20
N ALA A 418 -12.49 -0.80 1.93
CA ALA A 418 -12.01 -1.58 0.77
C ALA A 418 -12.56 -3.02 0.75
N PHE A 419 -12.79 -3.61 1.92
CA PHE A 419 -13.36 -4.93 2.08
C PHE A 419 -14.87 -4.92 2.40
N SER A 420 -15.56 -3.79 2.17
CA SER A 420 -16.98 -3.62 2.45
C SER A 420 -17.76 -3.17 1.22
N ASN A 421 -18.98 -3.70 1.06
CA ASN A 421 -19.97 -3.11 0.17
C ASN A 421 -20.69 -1.97 0.90
N GLU A 422 -20.68 -0.75 0.36
CA GLU A 422 -21.39 0.40 0.89
C GLU A 422 -22.83 0.46 0.29
N ARG A 423 -23.77 -0.16 0.99
CA ARG A 423 -25.17 -0.26 0.57
C ARG A 423 -25.96 0.96 1.00
N ALA A 424 -26.51 1.68 0.04
CA ALA A 424 -27.44 2.78 0.32
C ALA A 424 -28.80 2.24 0.78
N ILE A 425 -29.33 2.78 1.90
CA ILE A 425 -30.63 2.45 2.43
C ILE A 425 -31.46 3.73 2.59
N LEU A 426 -32.63 3.76 2.00
CA LEU A 426 -33.59 4.84 2.10
C LEU A 426 -34.89 4.30 2.73
N ARG A 427 -35.40 4.98 3.75
CA ARG A 427 -36.68 4.66 4.38
C ARG A 427 -37.57 5.92 4.42
N PRO A 428 -38.69 5.92 3.75
CA PRO A 428 -39.70 7.00 3.94
C PRO A 428 -40.19 7.00 5.39
N ARG A 429 -40.51 8.17 5.94
CA ARG A 429 -41.24 8.25 7.20
C ARG A 429 -42.70 7.90 6.97
N PHE A 430 -43.32 7.24 7.91
CA PHE A 430 -44.72 6.84 7.84
C PHE A 430 -45.63 8.05 7.47
N GLY A 431 -46.51 7.88 6.48
CA GLY A 431 -47.47 8.88 6.06
C GLY A 431 -46.96 9.98 5.11
N ILE A 432 -45.63 9.98 4.79
CA ILE A 432 -45.07 10.96 3.85
C ILE A 432 -44.63 10.22 2.58
N ASP A 433 -45.47 10.28 1.54
CA ASP A 433 -45.11 9.88 0.19
C ASP A 433 -44.80 11.14 -0.63
N GLY A 434 -43.54 11.58 -0.56
CA GLY A 434 -43.10 12.80 -1.28
C GLY A 434 -43.13 12.64 -2.80
N PHE A 435 -43.20 11.40 -3.30
CA PHE A 435 -43.29 11.11 -4.73
C PHE A 435 -44.73 10.92 -5.24
N LYS A 436 -45.75 10.94 -4.35
CA LYS A 436 -47.12 10.78 -4.73
C LYS A 436 -47.56 11.79 -5.84
N ILE A 437 -47.04 13.01 -5.77
CA ILE A 437 -47.27 14.06 -6.77
C ILE A 437 -46.64 13.77 -8.15
N LEU A 438 -45.67 12.86 -8.20
CA LEU A 438 -44.99 12.46 -9.43
C LEU A 438 -45.55 11.17 -10.04
N LEU A 439 -46.64 10.63 -9.46
CA LEU A 439 -47.35 9.49 -10.03
C LEU A 439 -48.33 9.94 -11.10
N PRO A 440 -48.47 9.23 -12.23
CA PRO A 440 -49.47 9.50 -13.22
C PRO A 440 -50.91 9.19 -12.67
N PRO A 441 -51.96 9.87 -13.16
CA PRO A 441 -51.91 10.93 -14.18
C PRO A 441 -51.35 12.24 -13.63
N TYR A 442 -50.46 12.87 -14.39
CA TYR A 442 -49.79 14.11 -14.00
C TYR A 442 -50.76 15.30 -14.06
N GLY A 443 -50.98 15.98 -12.94
CA GLY A 443 -51.77 17.20 -12.89
C GLY A 443 -51.05 18.37 -13.58
N GLU A 444 -51.80 19.29 -14.18
CA GLU A 444 -51.27 20.45 -14.95
C GLU A 444 -50.32 21.36 -14.14
N GLY A 445 -50.51 21.43 -12.82
CA GLY A 445 -49.67 22.24 -11.93
C GLY A 445 -48.27 21.68 -11.65
N ILE A 446 -48.05 20.35 -11.78
CA ILE A 446 -46.81 19.67 -11.37
C ILE A 446 -45.62 20.14 -12.20
N ALA A 447 -45.80 20.27 -13.52
CA ALA A 447 -44.74 20.76 -14.41
C ALA A 447 -44.32 22.21 -14.08
N LYS A 448 -45.25 23.05 -13.62
CA LYS A 448 -44.95 24.44 -13.18
C LYS A 448 -44.11 24.44 -11.91
N VAL A 449 -44.44 23.60 -10.93
CA VAL A 449 -43.68 23.46 -9.67
C VAL A 449 -42.26 22.96 -9.95
N ILE A 450 -42.13 21.93 -10.79
CA ILE A 450 -40.81 21.37 -11.16
C ILE A 450 -39.97 22.41 -11.90
N ARG A 451 -40.55 23.17 -12.85
CA ARG A 451 -39.83 24.26 -13.55
C ARG A 451 -39.39 25.36 -12.60
N ALA A 452 -40.17 25.68 -11.55
CA ALA A 452 -39.76 26.66 -10.55
C ALA A 452 -38.58 26.18 -9.69
N VAL A 453 -38.49 24.87 -9.42
CA VAL A 453 -37.35 24.26 -8.71
C VAL A 453 -36.09 24.20 -9.59
N ILE A 454 -36.25 23.91 -10.89
CA ILE A 454 -35.15 23.88 -11.86
C ILE A 454 -34.49 25.26 -12.04
N LYS A 455 -35.27 26.35 -11.89
CA LYS A 455 -34.79 27.72 -12.07
C LYS A 455 -34.10 28.35 -10.85
N LYS A 456 -34.13 27.67 -9.70
CA LYS A 456 -33.36 28.01 -8.48
C LYS A 456 -31.98 27.36 -8.44
#